data_47d3e0c2a9812e67e6c657405d2c0895
#
_entry.id   47d3e0c2a9812e67e6c657405d2c0895
#
_cell.length_a   1.000
_cell.length_b   1.000
_cell.length_c   1.000
_cell.angle_alpha   90.00
_cell.angle_beta   90.00
_cell.angle_gamma   90.00
#
_symmetry.space_group_name_H-M   'P 1'
#
loop_
_entity.id
_entity.type
_entity.pdbx_description
1 polymer ?
#
loop_
_entity_poly.entity_id
_entity_poly.type
_entity_poly.pdbx_seq_one_letter_code
_entity_poly.pdbx_strand_id
1 'polypeptide(L)'
;MPSWFPSTLRIALIIAMPFALVLLAVKFLLSSDVFPKWEYGLPETAYNDQYNLFKFPVDYYGFTKEDRLKYALISMEYLNNNADISYLAKQTIPQEKVVNPEVGTRMYNDRELKHMEDVKAVVSGANATLIVAWIVMLIATSVLGSSAEMRVLLRSGLIVGSIVTGAALVGIVLFSVIGFSTFFVLFHKVFFTGDTWLFNWYDTLIRLFPTKFWFDAFLWIGLGSLLEAAIVGVTAWFWKP
;
A
#
# COMPACT_ATOMS: atom_id res chain seq x y z
N MET A 1 14.34 18.29 -32.45
CA MET A 1 14.72 17.23 -31.47
C MET A 1 15.22 16.01 -32.23
N PRO A 2 16.15 15.20 -31.70
CA PRO A 2 16.52 13.94 -32.30
C PRO A 2 15.30 13.01 -32.45
N SER A 3 15.21 12.23 -33.53
CA SER A 3 14.04 11.40 -33.85
C SER A 3 13.73 10.31 -32.81
N TRP A 4 14.75 9.86 -32.06
CA TRP A 4 14.60 8.86 -30.99
C TRP A 4 13.99 9.41 -29.70
N PHE A 5 14.10 10.71 -29.44
CA PHE A 5 13.73 11.31 -28.15
C PHE A 5 12.22 11.20 -27.81
N PRO A 6 11.26 11.47 -28.75
CA PRO A 6 9.85 11.27 -28.45
C PRO A 6 9.49 9.81 -28.15
N SER A 7 10.12 8.87 -28.85
CA SER A 7 9.91 7.43 -28.59
C SER A 7 10.43 7.00 -27.21
N THR A 8 11.56 7.54 -26.77
CA THR A 8 12.11 7.28 -25.43
C THR A 8 11.18 7.85 -24.34
N LEU A 9 10.63 9.05 -24.52
CA LEU A 9 9.65 9.62 -23.58
C LEU A 9 8.37 8.79 -23.52
N ARG A 10 7.89 8.26 -24.65
CA ARG A 10 6.76 7.33 -24.65
C ARG A 10 7.05 6.06 -23.84
N ILE A 11 8.24 5.49 -24.00
CA ILE A 11 8.65 4.29 -23.22
C ILE A 11 8.76 4.64 -21.74
N ALA A 12 9.37 5.78 -21.40
CA ALA A 12 9.46 6.25 -20.02
C ALA A 12 8.08 6.43 -19.38
N LEU A 13 7.12 6.98 -20.11
CA LEU A 13 5.72 7.12 -19.68
C LEU A 13 5.08 5.75 -19.39
N ILE A 14 5.28 4.77 -20.28
CA ILE A 14 4.75 3.40 -20.12
C ILE A 14 5.33 2.74 -18.87
N ILE A 15 6.64 2.90 -18.63
CA ILE A 15 7.33 2.30 -17.47
C ILE A 15 6.94 3.00 -16.17
N ALA A 16 6.82 4.33 -16.18
CA ALA A 16 6.49 5.11 -14.98
C ALA A 16 5.04 4.91 -14.51
N MET A 17 4.11 4.64 -15.43
CA MET A 17 2.67 4.59 -15.13
C MET A 17 2.29 3.57 -14.04
N PRO A 18 2.71 2.29 -14.08
CA PRO A 18 2.35 1.35 -13.00
C PRO A 18 2.85 1.81 -11.64
N PHE A 19 4.06 2.37 -11.55
CA PHE A 19 4.58 2.91 -10.29
C PHE A 19 3.78 4.13 -9.82
N ALA A 20 3.45 5.05 -10.72
CA ALA A 20 2.68 6.25 -10.38
C ALA A 20 1.28 5.90 -9.84
N LEU A 21 0.54 5.00 -10.50
CA LEU A 21 -0.82 4.65 -10.13
C LEU A 21 -0.84 3.78 -8.86
N VAL A 22 -0.05 2.70 -8.81
CA VAL A 22 -0.04 1.81 -7.65
C VAL A 22 0.43 2.53 -6.38
N LEU A 23 1.51 3.32 -6.47
CA LEU A 23 2.02 4.02 -5.31
C LEU A 23 1.14 5.20 -4.89
N LEU A 24 0.33 5.77 -5.80
CA LEU A 24 -0.71 6.74 -5.44
C LEU A 24 -1.80 6.09 -4.58
N ALA A 25 -2.29 4.92 -4.99
CA ALA A 25 -3.25 4.15 -4.20
C ALA A 25 -2.69 3.74 -2.83
N VAL A 26 -1.42 3.28 -2.77
CA VAL A 26 -0.71 3.00 -1.51
C VAL A 26 -0.63 4.26 -0.65
N LYS A 27 -0.22 5.40 -1.23
CA LYS A 27 -0.13 6.67 -0.50
C LYS A 27 -1.48 7.10 0.06
N PHE A 28 -2.54 7.00 -0.72
CA PHE A 28 -3.90 7.29 -0.27
C PHE A 28 -4.30 6.41 0.91
N LEU A 29 -4.09 5.11 0.82
CA LEU A 29 -4.43 4.15 1.87
C LEU A 29 -3.66 4.43 3.17
N LEU A 30 -2.36 4.72 3.08
CA LEU A 30 -1.53 4.99 4.26
C LEU A 30 -1.75 6.39 4.86
N SER A 31 -2.20 7.37 4.07
CA SER A 31 -2.35 8.77 4.53
C SER A 31 -3.75 9.12 4.99
N SER A 32 -4.76 8.29 4.68
CA SER A 32 -6.15 8.51 5.03
C SER A 32 -6.58 7.58 6.16
N ASP A 33 -7.55 8.01 6.95
CA ASP A 33 -8.21 7.18 7.95
C ASP A 33 -9.45 6.42 7.41
N VAL A 34 -9.72 6.57 6.11
CA VAL A 34 -10.88 5.96 5.45
C VAL A 34 -10.82 4.44 5.51
N PHE A 35 -9.69 3.87 5.09
CA PHE A 35 -9.54 2.41 5.08
C PHE A 35 -9.55 1.80 6.50
N PRO A 36 -8.77 2.28 7.49
CA PRO A 36 -8.87 1.77 8.85
C PRO A 36 -10.28 1.91 9.45
N LYS A 37 -10.95 3.05 9.25
CA LYS A 37 -12.32 3.24 9.74
C LYS A 37 -13.30 2.27 9.11
N TRP A 38 -13.13 1.97 7.84
CA TRP A 38 -13.95 0.96 7.16
C TRP A 38 -13.68 -0.43 7.75
N GLU A 39 -12.41 -0.86 7.84
CA GLU A 39 -12.01 -2.16 8.38
C GLU A 39 -12.52 -2.41 9.80
N TYR A 40 -12.20 -1.52 10.72
CA TYR A 40 -12.61 -1.68 12.12
C TYR A 40 -14.11 -1.39 12.35
N GLY A 41 -14.80 -0.83 11.37
CA GLY A 41 -16.24 -0.68 11.36
C GLY A 41 -17.01 -1.96 11.00
N LEU A 42 -16.36 -2.96 10.40
CA LEU A 42 -17.00 -4.22 10.00
C LEU A 42 -17.47 -5.02 11.22
N PRO A 43 -18.54 -5.84 11.08
CA PRO A 43 -18.95 -6.80 12.11
C PRO A 43 -17.83 -7.78 12.45
N GLU A 44 -17.73 -8.20 13.69
CA GLU A 44 -16.71 -9.16 14.10
C GLU A 44 -17.05 -10.59 13.70
N THR A 45 -16.02 -11.41 13.49
CA THR A 45 -16.13 -12.83 13.19
C THR A 45 -15.01 -13.63 13.88
N ALA A 46 -15.21 -14.95 14.00
CA ALA A 46 -14.18 -15.84 14.47
C ALA A 46 -12.96 -15.83 13.53
N TYR A 47 -11.78 -16.17 14.08
CA TYR A 47 -10.51 -16.06 13.35
C TYR A 47 -10.41 -16.97 12.11
N ASN A 48 -11.16 -18.05 12.05
CA ASN A 48 -11.22 -18.94 10.88
C ASN A 48 -11.89 -18.34 9.65
N ASP A 49 -12.57 -17.20 9.79
CA ASP A 49 -13.25 -16.47 8.70
C ASP A 49 -12.41 -15.22 8.27
N GLN A 50 -11.12 -15.34 8.32
CA GLN A 50 -10.16 -14.22 8.17
C GLN A 50 -10.15 -13.56 6.79
N TYR A 51 -10.68 -14.20 5.74
CA TYR A 51 -10.76 -13.63 4.38
C TYR A 51 -12.18 -13.19 4.02
N ASN A 52 -13.10 -13.16 4.97
CA ASN A 52 -14.43 -12.64 4.71
C ASN A 52 -14.40 -11.11 4.57
N LEU A 53 -14.72 -10.61 3.38
CA LEU A 53 -14.67 -9.17 3.05
C LEU A 53 -15.61 -8.31 3.91
N PHE A 54 -16.61 -8.90 4.54
CA PHE A 54 -17.64 -8.18 5.30
C PHE A 54 -17.52 -8.33 6.80
N LYS A 55 -16.45 -8.97 7.29
CA LYS A 55 -16.23 -9.21 8.70
C LYS A 55 -14.77 -9.04 9.07
N PHE A 56 -14.51 -8.55 10.28
CA PHE A 56 -13.18 -8.34 10.82
C PHE A 56 -12.91 -9.32 11.96
N PRO A 57 -11.72 -9.94 12.10
CA PRO A 57 -11.48 -10.95 13.14
C PRO A 57 -11.49 -10.33 14.53
N VAL A 58 -12.11 -11.02 15.48
CA VAL A 58 -12.08 -10.67 16.91
C VAL A 58 -10.64 -10.66 17.44
N ASP A 59 -10.31 -9.71 18.28
CA ASP A 59 -9.09 -9.78 19.10
C ASP A 59 -9.37 -10.56 20.37
N TYR A 60 -8.76 -11.73 20.53
CA TYR A 60 -8.93 -12.58 21.71
C TYR A 60 -8.12 -12.15 22.94
N TYR A 61 -7.35 -11.08 22.80
CA TYR A 61 -6.43 -10.58 23.83
C TYR A 61 -6.87 -9.24 24.46
N GLY A 62 -8.10 -8.81 24.19
CA GLY A 62 -8.76 -7.73 24.92
C GLY A 62 -8.74 -6.34 24.29
N PHE A 63 -8.25 -6.17 23.06
CA PHE A 63 -8.51 -4.92 22.33
C PHE A 63 -9.94 -4.89 21.79
N THR A 64 -10.64 -3.80 22.04
CA THR A 64 -11.89 -3.49 21.36
C THR A 64 -11.60 -2.98 19.93
N LYS A 65 -12.63 -2.85 19.10
CA LYS A 65 -12.47 -2.25 17.74
C LYS A 65 -11.99 -0.81 17.84
N GLU A 66 -12.48 -0.07 18.82
CA GLU A 66 -12.08 1.31 19.08
C GLU A 66 -10.61 1.41 19.49
N ASP A 67 -10.13 0.49 20.34
CA ASP A 67 -8.72 0.40 20.70
C ASP A 67 -7.86 0.13 19.45
N ARG A 68 -8.28 -0.86 18.66
CA ARG A 68 -7.53 -1.25 17.45
C ARG A 68 -7.47 -0.10 16.45
N LEU A 69 -8.58 0.60 16.20
CA LEU A 69 -8.59 1.78 15.34
C LEU A 69 -7.65 2.86 15.89
N LYS A 70 -7.77 3.19 17.18
CA LYS A 70 -6.94 4.22 17.83
C LYS A 70 -5.44 3.91 17.66
N TYR A 71 -5.04 2.68 17.98
CA TYR A 71 -3.63 2.29 17.96
C TYR A 71 -3.10 2.08 16.53
N ALA A 72 -3.93 1.62 15.61
CA ALA A 72 -3.58 1.54 14.20
C ALA A 72 -3.31 2.93 13.60
N LEU A 73 -4.13 3.93 13.93
CA LEU A 73 -3.92 5.32 13.47
C LEU A 73 -2.60 5.91 13.99
N ILE A 74 -2.20 5.60 15.24
CA ILE A 74 -0.88 5.99 15.77
C ILE A 74 0.26 5.37 14.95
N SER A 75 0.14 4.07 14.60
CA SER A 75 1.13 3.39 13.74
C SER A 75 1.22 4.02 12.36
N MET A 76 0.08 4.35 11.76
CA MET A 76 0.01 4.98 10.43
C MET A 76 0.54 6.42 10.47
N GLU A 77 0.27 7.17 11.53
CA GLU A 77 0.84 8.51 11.72
C GLU A 77 2.36 8.47 11.77
N TYR A 78 2.95 7.50 12.49
CA TYR A 78 4.39 7.28 12.48
C TYR A 78 4.96 7.08 11.07
N LEU A 79 4.30 6.30 10.23
CA LEU A 79 4.76 6.06 8.85
C LEU A 79 4.70 7.31 7.96
N ASN A 80 3.89 8.30 8.31
CA ASN A 80 3.67 9.51 7.53
C ASN A 80 4.34 10.77 8.08
N ASN A 81 4.88 10.73 9.31
CA ASN A 81 5.58 11.85 9.93
C ASN A 81 7.11 11.69 9.84
N ASN A 82 7.86 12.73 10.32
CA ASN A 82 9.32 12.71 10.35
C ASN A 82 9.90 12.25 11.70
N ALA A 83 9.07 11.72 12.61
CA ALA A 83 9.54 11.24 13.90
C ALA A 83 10.40 9.98 13.75
N ASP A 84 11.36 9.80 14.64
CA ASP A 84 12.09 8.56 14.79
C ASP A 84 11.26 7.50 15.55
N ILE A 85 11.82 6.31 15.74
CA ILE A 85 11.13 5.19 16.36
C ILE A 85 10.70 5.46 17.82
N SER A 86 11.30 6.44 18.48
CA SER A 86 10.92 6.84 19.85
C SER A 86 9.47 7.31 19.94
N TYR A 87 8.89 7.75 18.81
CA TYR A 87 7.46 8.07 18.70
C TYR A 87 6.58 6.87 19.06
N LEU A 88 6.89 5.69 18.53
CA LEU A 88 6.18 4.44 18.85
C LEU A 88 6.66 3.82 20.17
N ALA A 89 7.95 3.90 20.48
CA ALA A 89 8.51 3.31 21.70
C ALA A 89 7.94 3.91 23.00
N LYS A 90 7.45 5.17 22.95
CA LYS A 90 6.79 5.84 24.07
C LYS A 90 5.33 5.49 24.24
N GLN A 91 4.71 4.81 23.27
CA GLN A 91 3.30 4.47 23.34
C GLN A 91 3.07 3.36 24.37
N THR A 92 1.98 3.50 25.13
CA THR A 92 1.59 2.55 26.17
C THR A 92 0.15 2.10 25.99
N ILE A 93 -0.13 0.89 26.49
CA ILE A 93 -1.49 0.35 26.60
C ILE A 93 -1.88 0.22 28.07
N PRO A 94 -3.20 0.26 28.39
CA PRO A 94 -3.69 0.02 29.73
C PRO A 94 -3.22 -1.35 30.27
N GLN A 95 -2.93 -1.42 31.59
CA GLN A 95 -2.39 -2.64 32.23
C GLN A 95 -3.28 -3.86 32.01
N GLU A 96 -4.60 -3.69 32.00
CA GLU A 96 -5.58 -4.76 31.78
C GLU A 96 -5.58 -5.33 30.35
N LYS A 97 -4.89 -4.68 29.43
CA LYS A 97 -4.73 -5.11 28.02
C LYS A 97 -3.36 -5.68 27.73
N VAL A 98 -2.48 -5.70 28.71
CA VAL A 98 -1.15 -6.31 28.62
C VAL A 98 -1.29 -7.83 28.61
N VAL A 99 -0.80 -8.46 27.55
CA VAL A 99 -0.79 -9.92 27.39
C VAL A 99 0.58 -10.50 27.68
N ASN A 100 1.64 -9.81 27.24
CA ASN A 100 3.02 -10.23 27.50
C ASN A 100 3.61 -9.43 28.67
N PRO A 101 3.78 -10.03 29.86
CA PRO A 101 4.32 -9.33 31.02
C PRO A 101 5.75 -8.79 30.82
N GLU A 102 6.54 -9.41 29.94
CA GLU A 102 7.93 -9.00 29.67
C GLU A 102 8.00 -7.61 29.01
N VAL A 103 6.96 -7.23 28.26
CA VAL A 103 6.86 -5.93 27.61
C VAL A 103 6.34 -4.85 28.57
N GLY A 104 5.69 -5.24 29.67
CA GLY A 104 5.01 -4.34 30.59
C GLY A 104 3.88 -3.60 29.88
N THR A 105 3.70 -2.29 30.18
CA THR A 105 2.69 -1.44 29.53
C THR A 105 3.15 -0.87 28.19
N ARG A 106 4.36 -1.17 27.70
CA ARG A 106 4.79 -0.74 26.36
C ARG A 106 3.84 -1.31 25.30
N MET A 107 3.46 -0.48 24.37
CA MET A 107 2.57 -0.89 23.28
C MET A 107 3.26 -1.88 22.33
N TYR A 108 4.55 -1.69 22.06
CA TYR A 108 5.33 -2.52 21.13
C TYR A 108 6.55 -3.12 21.84
N ASN A 109 6.89 -4.35 21.49
CA ASN A 109 8.17 -4.96 21.82
C ASN A 109 9.28 -4.49 20.87
N ASP A 110 10.54 -4.86 21.17
CA ASP A 110 11.69 -4.39 20.39
C ASP A 110 11.72 -4.93 18.95
N ARG A 111 11.16 -6.12 18.71
CA ARG A 111 11.01 -6.71 17.37
C ARG A 111 9.99 -5.94 16.54
N GLU A 112 8.87 -5.59 17.14
CA GLU A 112 7.82 -4.78 16.48
C GLU A 112 8.32 -3.39 16.13
N LEU A 113 9.06 -2.74 17.04
CA LEU A 113 9.69 -1.45 16.81
C LEU A 113 10.69 -1.52 15.66
N LYS A 114 11.53 -2.56 15.63
CA LYS A 114 12.48 -2.75 14.53
C LYS A 114 11.77 -2.94 13.20
N HIS A 115 10.73 -3.75 13.16
CA HIS A 115 9.92 -3.93 11.95
C HIS A 115 9.28 -2.61 11.48
N MET A 116 8.78 -1.79 12.40
CA MET A 116 8.18 -0.49 12.05
C MET A 116 9.21 0.51 11.49
N GLU A 117 10.48 0.47 11.94
CA GLU A 117 11.57 1.22 11.30
C GLU A 117 11.78 0.76 9.85
N ASP A 118 11.84 -0.57 9.63
CA ASP A 118 12.03 -1.15 8.31
C ASP A 118 10.84 -0.81 7.38
N VAL A 119 9.61 -0.89 7.88
CA VAL A 119 8.40 -0.46 7.14
C VAL A 119 8.46 1.02 6.77
N LYS A 120 8.88 1.89 7.70
CA LYS A 120 9.02 3.33 7.42
C LYS A 120 10.05 3.60 6.33
N ALA A 121 11.16 2.87 6.31
CA ALA A 121 12.16 2.97 5.25
C ALA A 121 11.57 2.58 3.89
N VAL A 122 10.80 1.49 3.81
CA VAL A 122 10.10 1.06 2.58
C VAL A 122 9.08 2.11 2.14
N VAL A 123 8.27 2.65 3.05
CA VAL A 123 7.29 3.71 2.76
C VAL A 123 7.99 4.97 2.23
N SER A 124 9.14 5.33 2.81
CA SER A 124 9.94 6.48 2.34
C SER A 124 10.47 6.26 0.93
N GLY A 125 10.99 5.07 0.63
CA GLY A 125 11.40 4.67 -0.72
C GLY A 125 10.25 4.67 -1.73
N ALA A 126 9.08 4.17 -1.33
CA ALA A 126 7.86 4.20 -2.14
C ALA A 126 7.42 5.63 -2.45
N ASN A 127 7.43 6.54 -1.46
CA ASN A 127 7.12 7.96 -1.66
C ASN A 127 8.11 8.63 -2.64
N ALA A 128 9.41 8.37 -2.51
CA ALA A 128 10.42 8.88 -3.44
C ALA A 128 10.18 8.37 -4.87
N THR A 129 9.91 7.07 -5.01
CA THR A 129 9.58 6.45 -6.31
C THR A 129 8.32 7.04 -6.91
N LEU A 130 7.28 7.28 -6.10
CA LEU A 130 6.04 7.95 -6.53
C LEU A 130 6.33 9.34 -7.11
N ILE A 131 7.12 10.14 -6.41
CA ILE A 131 7.49 11.50 -6.86
C ILE A 131 8.25 11.43 -8.20
N VAL A 132 9.24 10.55 -8.31
CA VAL A 132 10.01 10.37 -9.56
C VAL A 132 9.11 9.91 -10.70
N ALA A 133 8.22 8.95 -10.47
CA ALA A 133 7.28 8.47 -11.49
C ALA A 133 6.36 9.60 -11.98
N TRP A 134 5.81 10.42 -11.09
CA TRP A 134 4.99 11.58 -11.46
C TRP A 134 5.77 12.66 -12.22
N ILE A 135 7.03 12.94 -11.83
CA ILE A 135 7.88 13.87 -12.57
C ILE A 135 8.11 13.36 -14.01
N VAL A 136 8.45 12.07 -14.16
CA VAL A 136 8.62 11.45 -15.48
C VAL A 136 7.35 11.54 -16.31
N MET A 137 6.19 11.22 -15.73
CA MET A 137 4.90 11.32 -16.41
C MET A 137 4.58 12.76 -16.81
N LEU A 138 4.83 13.74 -15.93
CA LEU A 138 4.60 15.15 -16.20
C LEU A 138 5.48 15.66 -17.35
N ILE A 139 6.76 15.34 -17.33
CA ILE A 139 7.69 15.71 -18.42
C ILE A 139 7.25 15.06 -19.74
N ALA A 140 7.00 13.74 -19.72
CA ALA A 140 6.60 13.01 -20.92
C ALA A 140 5.28 13.54 -21.50
N THR A 141 4.27 13.78 -20.67
CA THR A 141 2.97 14.31 -21.11
C THR A 141 3.09 15.73 -21.63
N SER A 142 3.88 16.61 -21.00
CA SER A 142 4.09 17.98 -21.42
C SER A 142 4.81 18.05 -22.77
N VAL A 143 5.88 17.29 -22.94
CA VAL A 143 6.66 17.29 -24.19
C VAL A 143 5.87 16.62 -25.32
N LEU A 144 5.31 15.42 -25.10
CA LEU A 144 4.55 14.71 -26.11
C LEU A 144 3.20 15.38 -26.43
N GLY A 145 2.68 16.22 -25.53
CA GLY A 145 1.48 17.03 -25.76
C GLY A 145 1.71 18.29 -26.60
N SER A 146 2.97 18.69 -26.84
CA SER A 146 3.30 20.00 -27.41
C SER A 146 3.03 20.14 -28.91
N SER A 147 2.93 19.06 -29.70
CA SER A 147 2.61 19.09 -31.11
C SER A 147 1.62 17.99 -31.53
N ALA A 148 0.89 18.20 -32.63
CA ALA A 148 -0.07 17.21 -33.11
C ALA A 148 0.58 15.85 -33.41
N GLU A 149 1.77 15.84 -33.99
CA GLU A 149 2.51 14.62 -34.32
C GLU A 149 2.90 13.84 -33.05
N MET A 150 3.38 14.54 -32.02
CA MET A 150 3.79 13.90 -30.75
C MET A 150 2.60 13.45 -29.90
N ARG A 151 1.43 14.08 -30.02
CA ARG A 151 0.19 13.68 -29.33
C ARG A 151 -0.24 12.24 -29.68
N VAL A 152 0.08 11.77 -30.90
CA VAL A 152 -0.17 10.38 -31.30
C VAL A 152 0.66 9.42 -30.44
N LEU A 153 1.93 9.78 -30.16
CA LEU A 153 2.80 9.00 -29.26
C LEU A 153 2.33 9.08 -27.82
N LEU A 154 1.89 10.26 -27.36
CA LEU A 154 1.32 10.41 -26.03
C LEU A 154 0.10 9.51 -25.84
N ARG A 155 -0.87 9.61 -26.76
CA ARG A 155 -2.08 8.77 -26.73
C ARG A 155 -1.73 7.27 -26.68
N SER A 156 -0.84 6.85 -27.56
CA SER A 156 -0.42 5.44 -27.62
C SER A 156 0.35 5.02 -26.33
N GLY A 157 1.15 5.92 -25.77
CA GLY A 157 1.86 5.69 -24.51
C GLY A 157 0.91 5.52 -23.32
N LEU A 158 -0.11 6.37 -23.20
CA LEU A 158 -1.15 6.29 -22.19
C LEU A 158 -1.97 4.99 -22.30
N ILE A 159 -2.38 4.60 -23.51
CA ILE A 159 -3.13 3.36 -23.74
C ILE A 159 -2.28 2.14 -23.38
N VAL A 160 -1.05 2.04 -23.92
CA VAL A 160 -0.17 0.89 -23.66
C VAL A 160 0.23 0.83 -22.19
N GLY A 161 0.55 1.97 -21.57
CA GLY A 161 0.86 2.04 -20.14
C GLY A 161 -0.31 1.56 -19.27
N SER A 162 -1.54 1.96 -19.61
CA SER A 162 -2.75 1.49 -18.91
C SER A 162 -2.95 -0.02 -19.06
N ILE A 163 -2.74 -0.56 -20.26
CA ILE A 163 -2.86 -2.01 -20.51
C ILE A 163 -1.79 -2.79 -19.72
N VAL A 164 -0.54 -2.33 -19.75
CA VAL A 164 0.57 -2.96 -19.01
C VAL A 164 0.29 -2.93 -17.51
N THR A 165 -0.13 -1.77 -16.97
CA THR A 165 -0.50 -1.62 -15.57
C THR A 165 -1.66 -2.55 -15.21
N GLY A 166 -2.73 -2.55 -16.00
CA GLY A 166 -3.90 -3.40 -15.77
C GLY A 166 -3.57 -4.89 -15.82
N ALA A 167 -2.79 -5.34 -16.80
CA ALA A 167 -2.40 -6.74 -16.91
C ALA A 167 -1.53 -7.20 -15.71
N ALA A 168 -0.56 -6.39 -15.29
CA ALA A 168 0.27 -6.69 -14.12
C ALA A 168 -0.58 -6.75 -12.83
N LEU A 169 -1.49 -5.78 -12.64
CA LEU A 169 -2.36 -5.74 -11.46
C LEU A 169 -3.34 -6.91 -11.40
N VAL A 170 -3.95 -7.28 -12.53
CA VAL A 170 -4.81 -8.48 -12.59
C VAL A 170 -4.04 -9.72 -12.15
N GLY A 171 -2.80 -9.91 -12.61
CA GLY A 171 -1.95 -11.02 -12.18
C GLY A 171 -1.66 -11.00 -10.67
N ILE A 172 -1.30 -9.85 -10.12
CA ILE A 172 -1.01 -9.68 -8.68
C ILE A 172 -2.26 -9.91 -7.83
N VAL A 173 -3.41 -9.32 -8.22
CA VAL A 173 -4.68 -9.48 -7.49
C VAL A 173 -5.14 -10.93 -7.52
N LEU A 174 -5.10 -11.60 -8.67
CA LEU A 174 -5.43 -13.02 -8.76
C LEU A 174 -4.52 -13.88 -7.88
N PHE A 175 -3.21 -13.63 -7.91
CA PHE A 175 -2.27 -14.35 -7.05
C PHE A 175 -2.57 -14.10 -5.55
N SER A 176 -2.85 -12.85 -5.17
CA SER A 176 -3.19 -12.52 -3.77
C SER A 176 -4.50 -13.19 -3.32
N VAL A 177 -5.51 -13.27 -4.18
CA VAL A 177 -6.80 -13.92 -3.85
C VAL A 177 -6.66 -15.44 -3.72
N ILE A 178 -5.88 -16.08 -4.61
CA ILE A 178 -5.74 -17.54 -4.63
C ILE A 178 -4.81 -18.05 -3.52
N GLY A 179 -3.75 -17.29 -3.22
CA GLY A 179 -2.69 -17.74 -2.31
C GLY A 179 -2.13 -16.64 -1.40
N PHE A 180 -3.00 -15.92 -0.67
CA PHE A 180 -2.59 -14.76 0.11
C PHE A 180 -1.45 -15.04 1.09
N SER A 181 -1.48 -16.16 1.80
CA SER A 181 -0.41 -16.49 2.74
C SER A 181 0.96 -16.59 2.06
N THR A 182 1.02 -17.22 0.88
CA THR A 182 2.25 -17.29 0.09
C THR A 182 2.65 -15.90 -0.43
N PHE A 183 1.70 -15.14 -0.97
CA PHE A 183 1.91 -13.78 -1.43
C PHE A 183 2.45 -12.88 -0.31
N PHE A 184 1.86 -12.93 0.87
CA PHE A 184 2.25 -12.16 2.05
C PHE A 184 3.70 -12.46 2.49
N VAL A 185 4.05 -13.76 2.54
CA VAL A 185 5.43 -14.18 2.87
C VAL A 185 6.42 -13.71 1.80
N LEU A 186 6.10 -13.85 0.51
CA LEU A 186 6.97 -13.40 -0.58
C LEU A 186 7.15 -11.89 -0.54
N PHE A 187 6.08 -11.13 -0.30
CA PHE A 187 6.15 -9.67 -0.12
C PHE A 187 7.14 -9.30 0.98
N HIS A 188 7.03 -9.93 2.15
CA HIS A 188 7.95 -9.64 3.26
C HIS A 188 9.40 -9.98 2.93
N LYS A 189 9.65 -11.12 2.27
CA LYS A 189 11.01 -11.51 1.85
C LYS A 189 11.63 -10.57 0.80
N VAL A 190 10.82 -9.90 -0.02
CA VAL A 190 11.30 -8.92 -1.01
C VAL A 190 11.71 -7.60 -0.33
N PHE A 191 10.92 -7.14 0.65
CA PHE A 191 11.10 -5.81 1.23
C PHE A 191 11.86 -5.79 2.55
N PHE A 192 11.93 -6.91 3.27
CA PHE A 192 12.53 -6.98 4.59
C PHE A 192 13.60 -8.07 4.67
N THR A 193 14.69 -7.77 5.36
CA THR A 193 15.76 -8.73 5.63
C THR A 193 15.54 -9.39 7.02
N GLY A 194 15.83 -10.69 7.11
CA GLY A 194 15.68 -11.42 8.37
C GLY A 194 14.21 -11.78 8.68
N ASP A 195 13.90 -11.84 9.97
CA ASP A 195 12.64 -12.36 10.50
C ASP A 195 11.89 -11.37 11.40
N THR A 196 12.21 -10.08 11.36
CA THR A 196 11.61 -9.05 12.22
C THR A 196 10.09 -8.91 12.04
N TRP A 197 9.55 -9.37 10.92
CA TRP A 197 8.13 -9.39 10.59
C TRP A 197 7.37 -10.63 11.06
N LEU A 198 8.05 -11.59 11.72
CA LEU A 198 7.41 -12.75 12.32
C LEU A 198 7.05 -12.47 13.78
N PHE A 199 5.75 -12.39 14.06
CA PHE A 199 5.20 -12.02 15.36
C PHE A 199 4.49 -13.19 16.02
N ASN A 200 4.42 -13.14 17.37
CA ASN A 200 3.51 -13.99 18.13
C ASN A 200 2.08 -13.46 18.01
N TRP A 201 1.09 -14.35 18.15
CA TRP A 201 -0.32 -14.00 18.03
C TRP A 201 -0.80 -12.94 19.03
N TYR A 202 -0.09 -12.75 20.13
CA TYR A 202 -0.36 -11.77 21.16
C TYR A 202 0.41 -10.45 20.98
N ASP A 203 1.32 -10.36 20.02
CA ASP A 203 2.06 -9.13 19.74
C ASP A 203 1.11 -8.06 19.20
N THR A 204 1.38 -6.79 19.51
CA THR A 204 0.45 -5.69 19.23
C THR A 204 0.23 -5.50 17.74
N LEU A 205 1.28 -5.53 16.92
CA LEU A 205 1.14 -5.29 15.48
C LEU A 205 0.24 -6.30 14.78
N ILE A 206 0.34 -7.59 15.11
CA ILE A 206 -0.53 -8.61 14.49
C ILE A 206 -1.98 -8.52 14.98
N ARG A 207 -2.19 -8.05 16.21
CA ARG A 207 -3.51 -7.77 16.78
C ARG A 207 -4.16 -6.56 16.13
N LEU A 208 -3.37 -5.51 15.86
CA LEU A 208 -3.83 -4.33 15.13
C LEU A 208 -4.05 -4.63 13.65
N PHE A 209 -3.11 -5.28 13.00
CA PHE A 209 -3.08 -5.50 11.56
C PHE A 209 -3.10 -7.00 11.23
N PRO A 210 -4.23 -7.70 11.49
CA PRO A 210 -4.34 -9.13 11.20
C PRO A 210 -4.24 -9.40 9.69
N THR A 211 -4.10 -10.66 9.31
CA THR A 211 -3.97 -11.11 7.92
C THR A 211 -5.08 -10.54 7.02
N LYS A 212 -6.32 -10.47 7.53
CA LYS A 212 -7.44 -9.88 6.80
C LYS A 212 -7.21 -8.41 6.44
N PHE A 213 -6.74 -7.59 7.39
CA PHE A 213 -6.43 -6.18 7.14
C PHE A 213 -5.52 -6.02 5.93
N TRP A 214 -4.47 -6.83 5.85
CA TRP A 214 -3.54 -6.79 4.73
C TRP A 214 -4.14 -7.32 3.44
N PHE A 215 -4.92 -8.41 3.52
CA PHE A 215 -5.64 -8.94 2.36
C PHE A 215 -6.53 -7.86 1.73
N ASP A 216 -7.34 -7.19 2.54
CA ASP A 216 -8.22 -6.14 2.07
C ASP A 216 -7.44 -4.90 1.58
N ALA A 217 -6.36 -4.52 2.27
CA ALA A 217 -5.48 -3.45 1.82
C ALA A 217 -4.93 -3.70 0.40
N PHE A 218 -4.45 -4.91 0.13
CA PHE A 218 -3.99 -5.28 -1.22
C PHE A 218 -5.11 -5.27 -2.25
N LEU A 219 -6.32 -5.68 -1.88
CA LEU A 219 -7.49 -5.56 -2.76
C LEU A 219 -7.85 -4.11 -3.04
N TRP A 220 -7.88 -3.24 -2.03
CA TRP A 220 -8.15 -1.81 -2.20
C TRP A 220 -7.12 -1.14 -3.10
N ILE A 221 -5.82 -1.41 -2.88
CA ILE A 221 -4.74 -0.91 -3.74
C ILE A 221 -4.92 -1.43 -5.16
N GLY A 222 -5.12 -2.74 -5.33
CA GLY A 222 -5.25 -3.37 -6.64
C GLY A 222 -6.45 -2.86 -7.44
N LEU A 223 -7.63 -2.84 -6.82
CA LEU A 223 -8.86 -2.35 -7.46
C LEU A 223 -8.83 -0.84 -7.72
N GLY A 224 -8.30 -0.05 -6.78
CA GLY A 224 -8.12 1.39 -6.95
C GLY A 224 -7.21 1.69 -8.14
N SER A 225 -6.04 1.06 -8.19
CA SER A 225 -5.09 1.25 -9.29
C SER A 225 -5.62 0.72 -10.64
N LEU A 226 -6.41 -0.35 -10.65
CA LEU A 226 -7.10 -0.82 -11.86
C LEU A 226 -8.11 0.22 -12.36
N LEU A 227 -8.86 0.84 -11.46
CA LEU A 227 -9.79 1.91 -11.81
C LEU A 227 -9.04 3.12 -12.38
N GLU A 228 -7.95 3.56 -11.75
CA GLU A 228 -7.11 4.64 -12.25
C GLU A 228 -6.55 4.33 -13.65
N ALA A 229 -6.01 3.12 -13.86
CA ALA A 229 -5.51 2.70 -15.16
C ALA A 229 -6.61 2.65 -16.22
N ALA A 230 -7.82 2.18 -15.85
CA ALA A 230 -8.97 2.18 -16.75
C ALA A 230 -9.39 3.59 -17.14
N ILE A 231 -9.45 4.53 -16.19
CA ILE A 231 -9.78 5.94 -16.44
C ILE A 231 -8.78 6.56 -17.44
N VAL A 232 -7.48 6.38 -17.20
CA VAL A 232 -6.44 6.90 -18.10
C VAL A 232 -6.54 6.27 -19.48
N GLY A 233 -6.68 4.94 -19.56
CA GLY A 233 -6.74 4.21 -20.82
C GLY A 233 -7.98 4.57 -21.65
N VAL A 234 -9.16 4.61 -21.03
CA VAL A 234 -10.43 4.97 -21.68
C VAL A 234 -10.41 6.42 -22.15
N THR A 235 -9.94 7.34 -21.29
CA THR A 235 -9.80 8.75 -21.66
C THR A 235 -8.87 8.92 -22.87
N ALA A 236 -7.71 8.25 -22.86
CA ALA A 236 -6.79 8.27 -23.99
C ALA A 236 -7.37 7.59 -25.23
N TRP A 237 -8.20 6.56 -25.10
CA TRP A 237 -8.83 5.87 -26.22
C TRP A 237 -9.79 6.78 -26.98
N PHE A 238 -10.63 7.54 -26.28
CA PHE A 238 -11.60 8.45 -26.88
C PHE A 238 -10.98 9.80 -27.30
N TRP A 239 -9.81 10.13 -26.79
CA TRP A 239 -9.10 11.34 -27.18
C TRP A 239 -8.59 11.22 -28.63
N LYS A 240 -8.99 12.18 -29.48
CA LYS A 240 -8.55 12.32 -30.88
C LYS A 240 -7.51 13.44 -30.93
N PRO A 241 -6.20 13.13 -31.00
CA PRO A 241 -5.13 14.14 -31.04
C PRO A 241 -5.04 14.89 -32.37
#